data_fbeb9337f85c766012f4e8714ee9b51a
#
_entry.id   fbeb9337f85c766012f4e8714ee9b51a
#
_cell.length_a   1.000
_cell.length_b   1.000
_cell.length_c   1.000
_cell.angle_alpha   90.00
_cell.angle_beta   90.00
_cell.angle_gamma   90.00
#
_symmetry.space_group_name_H-M   'P 1'
#
loop_
_entity.id
_entity.type
_entity.pdbx_description
1 polymer ?
#
loop_
_entity_poly.entity_id
_entity_poly.type
_entity_poly.pdbx_seq_one_letter_code
_entity_poly.pdbx_strand_id
1 'polypeptide(L)'
;MPLAVKSESGLMCCHSLPNEVMMPEFNEHILDKVLDPQDYRSDGSAYFMVWGRQHTQEQLDKLAKSWGVKLFCLGHAWVPGGIRAEFKNMLQLNSDHAKGVVLPVNLEKIQDATYTASMAIKLGSIRIDVT
;
A
#
# COMPACT_ATOMS: atom_id res chain seq x y z
N MET A 1 11.06 11.64 -1.18
CA MET A 1 9.95 10.78 -1.64
C MET A 1 8.84 10.85 -0.60
N PRO A 2 7.57 11.04 -0.96
CA PRO A 2 6.48 11.06 0.01
C PRO A 2 6.29 9.71 0.68
N LEU A 3 5.75 9.67 1.92
CA LEU A 3 5.39 8.43 2.63
C LEU A 3 4.25 7.69 1.93
N ALA A 4 3.32 8.43 1.37
CA ALA A 4 2.16 7.89 0.69
C ALA A 4 1.67 8.84 -0.40
N VAL A 5 0.93 8.27 -1.35
CA VAL A 5 0.16 9.01 -2.36
C VAL A 5 -1.28 8.53 -2.26
N LYS A 6 -2.22 9.46 -2.13
CA LYS A 6 -3.66 9.16 -2.02
C LYS A 6 -4.44 9.87 -3.13
N SER A 7 -5.35 9.16 -3.81
CA SER A 7 -6.33 9.75 -4.70
C SER A 7 -7.56 10.27 -3.94
N GLU A 8 -8.29 11.21 -4.51
CA GLU A 8 -9.56 11.69 -3.96
C GLU A 8 -10.61 10.57 -3.86
N SER A 9 -10.57 9.62 -4.76
CA SER A 9 -11.49 8.47 -4.79
C SER A 9 -11.20 7.40 -3.73
N GLY A 10 -10.06 7.50 -3.01
CA GLY A 10 -9.73 6.63 -1.89
C GLY A 10 -8.73 5.50 -2.18
N LEU A 11 -7.97 5.55 -3.28
CA LEU A 11 -6.79 4.70 -3.46
C LEU A 11 -5.62 5.33 -2.70
N MET A 12 -4.90 4.53 -1.91
CA MET A 12 -3.66 4.95 -1.27
C MET A 12 -2.53 3.99 -1.59
N CYS A 13 -1.42 4.53 -2.10
CA CYS A 13 -0.19 3.79 -2.35
C CYS A 13 0.87 4.22 -1.34
N CYS A 14 1.48 3.27 -0.66
CA CYS A 14 2.60 3.50 0.27
C CYS A 14 3.50 2.27 0.35
N HIS A 15 4.67 2.42 0.96
CA HIS A 15 5.61 1.30 1.07
C HIS A 15 5.07 0.21 1.99
N SER A 16 4.58 0.60 3.17
CA SER A 16 3.92 -0.26 4.14
C SER A 16 2.95 0.54 5.02
N LEU A 17 2.35 -0.11 6.01
CA LEU A 17 1.52 0.46 7.05
C LEU A 17 2.02 -0.02 8.42
N PRO A 18 1.77 0.71 9.53
CA PRO A 18 2.02 0.16 10.85
C PRO A 18 1.29 -1.16 11.04
N ASN A 19 1.83 -2.07 11.80
CA ASN A 19 1.12 -3.27 12.22
C ASN A 19 0.37 -3.04 13.54
N GLU A 20 -0.36 -4.05 14.00
CA GLU A 20 -1.19 -3.93 15.21
C GLU A 20 -0.37 -3.56 16.47
N VAL A 21 0.86 -4.04 16.58
CA VAL A 21 1.75 -3.74 17.72
C VAL A 21 2.24 -2.29 17.68
N MET A 22 2.40 -1.72 16.50
CA MET A 22 2.84 -0.33 16.29
C MET A 22 1.70 0.69 16.47
N MET A 23 0.44 0.27 16.31
CA MET A 23 -0.72 1.16 16.34
C MET A 23 -0.86 2.01 17.61
N PRO A 24 -0.55 1.53 18.82
CA PRO A 24 -0.63 2.36 20.03
C PRO A 24 0.29 3.59 20.02
N GLU A 25 1.45 3.49 19.37
CA GLU A 25 2.45 4.57 19.26
C GLU A 25 2.32 5.35 17.93
N PHE A 26 1.43 4.91 17.03
CA PHE A 26 1.31 5.48 15.70
C PHE A 26 0.48 6.75 15.68
N ASN A 27 1.04 7.83 15.15
CA ASN A 27 0.33 9.08 14.92
C ASN A 27 -0.34 9.07 13.54
N GLU A 28 -1.66 8.91 13.51
CA GLU A 28 -2.45 8.89 12.26
C GLU A 28 -2.39 10.22 11.47
N HIS A 29 -1.99 11.33 12.12
CA HIS A 29 -1.78 12.63 11.48
C HIS A 29 -0.41 12.78 10.80
N ILE A 30 0.37 11.71 10.72
CA ILE A 30 1.70 11.72 10.09
C ILE A 30 1.65 12.20 8.62
N LEU A 31 0.52 12.00 7.94
CA LEU A 31 0.34 12.41 6.55
C LEU A 31 0.02 13.91 6.39
N ASP A 32 -0.37 14.59 7.47
CA ASP A 32 -0.82 15.99 7.48
C ASP A 32 0.26 16.95 7.99
N LYS A 33 1.44 16.43 8.36
CA LYS A 33 2.53 17.23 8.94
C LYS A 33 3.79 17.19 8.08
N VAL A 34 4.64 18.19 8.27
CA VAL A 34 6.03 18.12 7.80
C VAL A 34 6.78 17.14 8.73
N LEU A 35 7.46 16.17 8.13
CA LEU A 35 8.19 15.15 8.87
C LEU A 35 9.43 15.76 9.53
N ASP A 36 9.67 15.40 10.77
CA ASP A 36 10.87 15.76 11.54
C ASP A 36 11.78 14.53 11.77
N PRO A 37 13.02 14.71 12.23
CA PRO A 37 13.95 13.60 12.45
C PRO A 37 13.46 12.51 13.40
N GLN A 38 12.53 12.80 14.31
CA GLN A 38 11.99 11.80 15.25
C GLN A 38 11.02 10.84 14.53
N ASP A 39 10.29 11.32 13.51
CA ASP A 39 9.37 10.48 12.74
C ASP A 39 10.08 9.31 12.04
N TYR A 40 11.38 9.44 11.76
CA TYR A 40 12.19 8.43 11.09
C TYR A 40 12.91 7.46 12.03
N ARG A 41 12.83 7.67 13.33
CA ARG A 41 13.41 6.75 14.33
C ARG A 41 12.60 5.47 14.40
N SER A 42 13.17 4.42 14.99
CA SER A 42 12.54 3.10 15.10
C SER A 42 11.20 3.08 15.85
N ASP A 43 10.90 4.12 16.60
CA ASP A 43 9.63 4.36 17.30
C ASP A 43 8.78 5.45 16.64
N GLY A 44 9.22 5.99 15.51
CA GLY A 44 8.55 7.07 14.78
C GLY A 44 7.51 6.57 13.77
N SER A 45 6.48 7.38 13.54
CA SER A 45 5.36 6.99 12.67
C SER A 45 5.74 6.83 11.20
N ALA A 46 6.71 7.60 10.70
CA ALA A 46 7.23 7.40 9.34
C ALA A 46 7.97 6.06 9.21
N TYR A 47 8.74 5.67 10.24
CA TYR A 47 9.38 4.36 10.30
C TYR A 47 8.35 3.23 10.27
N PHE A 48 7.25 3.34 11.01
CA PHE A 48 6.18 2.34 11.01
C PHE A 48 5.53 2.16 9.65
N MET A 49 5.38 3.23 8.87
CA MET A 49 4.88 3.19 7.49
C MET A 49 5.87 2.60 6.47
N VAL A 50 7.10 2.36 6.87
CA VAL A 50 8.12 1.71 6.03
C VAL A 50 8.33 0.26 6.44
N TRP A 51 8.29 -0.05 7.73
CA TRP A 51 8.71 -1.35 8.26
C TRP A 51 7.58 -2.22 8.82
N GLY A 52 6.35 -1.74 8.86
CA GLY A 52 5.21 -2.52 9.34
C GLY A 52 4.99 -3.78 8.50
N ARG A 53 4.62 -4.87 9.18
CA ARG A 53 4.31 -6.18 8.59
C ARG A 53 3.20 -6.85 9.39
N GLN A 54 2.59 -7.88 8.82
CA GLN A 54 1.56 -8.68 9.51
C GLN A 54 0.36 -7.82 9.94
N HIS A 55 -0.32 -7.29 8.93
CA HIS A 55 -1.54 -6.49 9.14
C HIS A 55 -2.72 -7.35 9.56
N THR A 56 -3.72 -6.72 10.19
CA THR A 56 -5.03 -7.32 10.48
C THR A 56 -6.13 -6.54 9.76
N GLN A 57 -7.26 -7.18 9.48
CA GLN A 57 -8.39 -6.49 8.85
C GLN A 57 -8.92 -5.35 9.72
N GLU A 58 -8.97 -5.54 11.04
CA GLU A 58 -9.41 -4.51 11.99
C GLU A 58 -8.53 -3.26 11.96
N GLN A 59 -7.22 -3.44 11.97
CA GLN A 59 -6.25 -2.35 11.85
C GLN A 59 -6.40 -1.61 10.52
N LEU A 60 -6.53 -2.35 9.40
CA LEU A 60 -6.71 -1.77 8.07
C LEU A 60 -8.02 -0.99 7.98
N ASP A 61 -9.11 -1.49 8.56
CA ASP A 61 -10.40 -0.79 8.59
C ASP A 61 -10.33 0.49 9.42
N LYS A 62 -9.60 0.49 10.53
CA LYS A 62 -9.35 1.68 11.34
C LYS A 62 -8.62 2.76 10.56
N LEU A 63 -7.50 2.42 9.93
CA LEU A 63 -6.72 3.36 9.10
C LEU A 63 -7.51 3.83 7.87
N ALA A 64 -8.24 2.93 7.22
CA ALA A 64 -9.08 3.26 6.08
C ALA A 64 -10.15 4.29 6.43
N LYS A 65 -10.79 4.14 7.59
CA LYS A 65 -11.77 5.10 8.12
C LYS A 65 -11.13 6.45 8.45
N SER A 66 -9.99 6.44 9.14
CA SER A 66 -9.28 7.65 9.56
C SER A 66 -8.84 8.49 8.36
N TRP A 67 -8.37 7.84 7.29
CA TRP A 67 -7.79 8.52 6.13
C TRP A 67 -8.73 8.64 4.92
N GLY A 68 -9.95 8.15 5.00
CA GLY A 68 -10.88 8.13 3.86
C GLY A 68 -10.35 7.24 2.71
N VAL A 69 -9.73 6.11 3.05
CA VAL A 69 -9.16 5.17 2.08
C VAL A 69 -10.12 4.00 1.86
N LYS A 70 -10.25 3.57 0.61
CA LYS A 70 -11.03 2.39 0.22
C LYS A 70 -10.15 1.20 -0.10
N LEU A 71 -8.93 1.47 -0.62
CA LEU A 71 -7.98 0.44 -1.03
C LEU A 71 -6.55 0.91 -0.76
N PHE A 72 -5.80 0.09 -0.04
CA PHE A 72 -4.37 0.24 0.15
C PHE A 72 -3.60 -0.59 -0.87
N CYS A 73 -2.63 0.02 -1.55
CA CYS A 73 -1.64 -0.66 -2.39
C CYS A 73 -0.27 -0.55 -1.71
N LEU A 74 0.23 -1.65 -1.20
CA LEU A 74 1.48 -1.72 -0.46
C LEU A 74 2.58 -2.40 -1.27
N GLY A 75 3.81 -1.97 -1.05
CA GLY A 75 5.03 -2.67 -1.47
C GLY A 75 5.57 -3.55 -0.36
N HIS A 76 6.86 -3.47 -0.12
CA HIS A 76 7.64 -4.01 1.01
C HIS A 76 7.70 -5.54 1.12
N ALA A 77 6.59 -6.25 1.01
CA ALA A 77 6.54 -7.70 1.17
C ALA A 77 6.96 -8.42 -0.11
N TRP A 78 7.71 -9.52 0.03
CA TRP A 78 7.96 -10.41 -1.09
C TRP A 78 6.69 -11.20 -1.43
N VAL A 79 6.24 -11.10 -2.67
CA VAL A 79 5.03 -11.76 -3.16
C VAL A 79 5.36 -12.64 -4.37
N PRO A 80 5.35 -13.97 -4.24
CA PRO A 80 5.81 -14.90 -5.29
C PRO A 80 5.11 -14.74 -6.64
N GLY A 81 3.86 -14.33 -6.62
CA GLY A 81 3.03 -14.10 -7.82
C GLY A 81 3.07 -12.67 -8.36
N GLY A 82 3.82 -11.77 -7.70
CA GLY A 82 3.89 -10.34 -8.04
C GLY A 82 2.76 -9.50 -7.43
N ILE A 83 1.61 -10.08 -7.12
CA ILE A 83 0.46 -9.43 -6.47
C ILE A 83 -0.27 -10.39 -5.54
N ARG A 84 -0.78 -9.87 -4.43
CA ARG A 84 -1.60 -10.60 -3.46
C ARG A 84 -2.69 -9.71 -2.87
N ALA A 85 -3.93 -10.20 -2.88
CA ALA A 85 -5.07 -9.63 -2.16
C ALA A 85 -5.35 -10.52 -0.93
N GLU A 86 -4.77 -10.16 0.22
CA GLU A 86 -4.92 -10.90 1.47
C GLU A 86 -6.13 -10.43 2.28
N PHE A 87 -6.42 -9.14 2.19
CA PHE A 87 -7.53 -8.46 2.89
C PHE A 87 -8.45 -7.79 1.87
N LYS A 88 -9.70 -7.51 2.29
CA LYS A 88 -10.70 -6.90 1.40
C LYS A 88 -10.29 -5.53 0.82
N ASN A 89 -9.47 -4.78 1.55
CA ASN A 89 -9.08 -3.41 1.23
C ASN A 89 -7.56 -3.20 1.17
N MET A 90 -6.78 -4.27 1.00
CA MET A 90 -5.33 -4.19 0.88
C MET A 90 -4.77 -5.11 -0.20
N LEU A 91 -3.91 -4.56 -1.04
CA LEU A 91 -3.08 -5.24 -2.02
C LEU A 91 -1.61 -5.13 -1.64
N GLN A 92 -0.85 -6.19 -1.88
CA GLN A 92 0.61 -6.15 -1.87
C GLN A 92 1.14 -6.41 -3.27
N LEU A 93 2.05 -5.56 -3.75
CA LEU A 93 2.71 -5.67 -5.04
C LEU A 93 4.21 -5.82 -4.84
N ASN A 94 4.80 -6.76 -5.60
CA ASN A 94 6.24 -6.97 -5.62
C ASN A 94 6.65 -7.28 -7.06
N SER A 95 7.38 -6.38 -7.69
CA SER A 95 7.69 -6.44 -9.12
C SER A 95 9.19 -6.49 -9.42
N ASP A 96 10.03 -6.82 -8.43
CA ASP A 96 11.49 -6.94 -8.54
C ASP A 96 11.97 -8.34 -9.01
N HIS A 97 11.06 -9.16 -9.55
CA HIS A 97 11.37 -10.52 -10.02
C HIS A 97 10.57 -10.85 -11.30
N ALA A 98 10.90 -11.99 -11.92
CA ALA A 98 10.36 -12.42 -13.21
C ALA A 98 8.81 -12.52 -13.28
N LYS A 99 8.12 -12.64 -12.14
CA LYS A 99 6.66 -12.68 -12.05
C LYS A 99 6.05 -11.33 -11.67
N GLY A 100 6.83 -10.26 -11.73
CA GLY A 100 6.36 -8.91 -11.43
C GLY A 100 5.18 -8.50 -12.29
N VAL A 101 4.36 -7.61 -11.75
CA VAL A 101 3.14 -7.13 -12.40
C VAL A 101 3.09 -5.61 -12.43
N VAL A 102 2.29 -5.09 -13.35
CA VAL A 102 1.78 -3.72 -13.34
C VAL A 102 0.28 -3.79 -13.06
N LEU A 103 -0.23 -2.88 -12.27
CA LEU A 103 -1.63 -2.84 -11.87
C LEU A 103 -2.29 -1.58 -12.42
N PRO A 104 -3.08 -1.66 -13.49
CA PRO A 104 -3.93 -0.57 -13.92
C PRO A 104 -5.07 -0.38 -12.91
N VAL A 105 -5.32 0.86 -12.48
CA VAL A 105 -6.40 1.19 -11.55
C VAL A 105 -7.27 2.30 -12.12
N ASN A 106 -8.59 2.10 -12.09
CA ASN A 106 -9.54 3.16 -12.41
C ASN A 106 -9.74 4.06 -11.18
N LEU A 107 -9.21 5.29 -11.24
CA LEU A 107 -9.31 6.25 -10.14
C LEU A 107 -10.71 6.85 -9.96
N GLU A 108 -11.62 6.70 -10.90
CA GLU A 108 -13.00 7.15 -10.77
C GLU A 108 -13.83 6.20 -9.90
N LYS A 109 -13.47 4.91 -9.90
CA LYS A 109 -14.21 3.86 -9.19
C LYS A 109 -13.25 2.85 -8.58
N ILE A 110 -12.87 3.06 -7.32
CA ILE A 110 -12.04 2.11 -6.57
C ILE A 110 -12.87 0.88 -6.20
N GLN A 111 -12.37 -0.28 -6.62
CA GLN A 111 -12.93 -1.60 -6.34
C GLN A 111 -12.25 -2.23 -5.10
N ASP A 112 -12.74 -3.39 -4.65
CA ASP A 112 -12.08 -4.17 -3.62
C ASP A 112 -10.74 -4.75 -4.08
N ALA A 113 -9.98 -5.29 -3.14
CA ALA A 113 -8.65 -5.80 -3.40
C ALA A 113 -8.65 -7.00 -4.35
N THR A 114 -9.60 -7.91 -4.23
CA THR A 114 -9.68 -9.12 -5.04
C THR A 114 -9.98 -8.78 -6.49
N TYR A 115 -10.98 -7.94 -6.74
CA TYR A 115 -11.28 -7.47 -8.09
C TYR A 115 -10.11 -6.72 -8.70
N THR A 116 -9.53 -5.78 -7.96
CA THR A 116 -8.41 -4.99 -8.44
C THR A 116 -7.19 -5.85 -8.76
N ALA A 117 -6.87 -6.86 -7.92
CA ALA A 117 -5.80 -7.80 -8.19
C ALA A 117 -6.00 -8.60 -9.49
N SER A 118 -7.24 -8.90 -9.87
CA SER A 118 -7.55 -9.62 -11.10
C SER A 118 -7.21 -8.85 -12.38
N MET A 119 -7.03 -7.52 -12.27
CA MET A 119 -6.66 -6.63 -13.37
C MET A 119 -5.15 -6.55 -13.59
N ALA A 120 -4.34 -7.21 -12.77
CA ALA A 120 -2.89 -7.17 -12.85
C ALA A 120 -2.36 -7.76 -14.17
N ILE A 121 -1.42 -7.06 -14.77
CA ILE A 121 -0.78 -7.45 -16.04
C ILE A 121 0.66 -7.86 -15.71
N LYS A 122 1.06 -9.06 -16.14
CA LYS A 122 2.45 -9.51 -15.97
C LYS A 122 3.41 -8.65 -16.77
N LEU A 123 4.45 -8.13 -16.18
CA LEU A 123 5.47 -7.33 -16.86
C LEU A 123 6.09 -8.06 -18.05
N GLY A 124 6.34 -9.37 -17.91
CA GLY A 124 6.89 -10.18 -18.98
C GLY A 124 5.94 -10.42 -20.18
N SER A 125 4.66 -10.04 -20.08
CA SER A 125 3.70 -10.11 -21.19
C SER A 125 3.56 -8.79 -21.96
N ILE A 126 4.15 -7.71 -21.46
CA ILE A 126 4.09 -6.39 -22.11
C ILE A 126 5.09 -6.40 -23.26
N ARG A 127 4.58 -6.27 -24.50
CA ARG A 127 5.40 -6.08 -25.69
C ARG A 127 5.63 -4.58 -25.87
N ILE A 128 6.89 -4.20 -26.00
CA ILE A 128 7.27 -2.85 -26.42
C ILE A 128 7.61 -2.95 -27.90
N ASP A 129 6.76 -2.36 -28.73
CA ASP A 129 7.09 -2.17 -30.15
C ASP A 129 8.14 -1.07 -30.22
N VAL A 130 9.40 -1.47 -30.36
CA VAL A 130 10.50 -0.54 -30.64
C VAL A 130 10.46 -0.23 -32.12
N THR A 131 9.84 0.88 -32.47
CA THR A 131 9.91 1.46 -33.82
C THR A 131 11.22 2.20 -34.05
#